data_ea8c5f333b054216e28dcb71d926f20e
#
_entry.id   ea8c5f333b054216e28dcb71d926f20e
#
_cell.length_a   1.000
_cell.length_b   1.000
_cell.length_c   1.000
_cell.angle_alpha   90.00
_cell.angle_beta   90.00
_cell.angle_gamma   90.00
#
_symmetry.space_group_name_H-M   'P 1'
#
loop_
_entity.id
_entity.type
_entity.pdbx_description
1 polymer ?
#
loop_
_entity_poly.entity_id
_entity_poly.type
_entity_poly.pdbx_seq_one_letter_code
_entity_poly.pdbx_strand_id
1 'polypeptide(L)' 'MQVYKILKRAIEKQMYSKEKIQQMLNVYYLVGQLTEEEYLELVDLLAQS' A
#
# COMPACT_ATOMS: atom_id res chain seq x y z
N MET A 1 13.69 5.82 -4.71
CA MET A 1 12.23 6.03 -4.78
C MET A 1 11.56 5.20 -3.71
N GLN A 2 10.70 5.83 -2.93
CA GLN A 2 10.05 5.12 -1.82
C GLN A 2 8.67 4.60 -2.24
N VAL A 3 8.58 3.29 -2.30
CA VAL A 3 7.33 2.61 -2.66
C VAL A 3 6.20 3.00 -1.70
N TYR A 4 6.52 3.15 -0.42
CA TYR A 4 5.56 3.53 0.60
C TYR A 4 4.80 4.82 0.21
N LYS A 5 5.52 5.86 -0.20
CA LYS A 5 4.89 7.13 -0.55
C LYS A 5 4.01 7.01 -1.78
N ILE A 6 4.46 6.22 -2.74
CA ILE A 6 3.68 6.01 -3.97
C ILE A 6 2.38 5.30 -3.66
N LEU A 7 2.45 4.24 -2.86
CA LEU A 7 1.26 3.47 -2.49
C LEU A 7 0.31 4.29 -1.62
N LYS A 8 0.86 5.08 -0.70
CA LYS A 8 0.04 5.94 0.14
C LYS A 8 -0.75 6.93 -0.71
N ARG A 9 -0.09 7.55 -1.69
CA ARG A 9 -0.75 8.48 -2.59
C ARG A 9 -1.84 7.77 -3.41
N ALA A 10 -1.55 6.58 -3.90
CA ALA A 10 -2.53 5.82 -4.68
C ALA A 10 -3.78 5.53 -3.86
N ILE A 11 -3.61 5.21 -2.58
CA ILE A 11 -4.75 4.96 -1.69
C ILE A 11 -5.53 6.25 -1.45
N GLU A 12 -4.84 7.33 -1.13
CA GLU A 12 -5.48 8.60 -0.81
C GLU A 12 -6.25 9.17 -2.00
N LYS A 13 -5.72 8.98 -3.20
CA LYS A 13 -6.34 9.49 -4.42
C LYS A 13 -7.26 8.47 -5.10
N GLN A 14 -7.38 7.30 -4.51
CA GLN A 14 -8.23 6.22 -5.03
C GLN A 14 -7.95 5.92 -6.50
N MET A 15 -6.67 5.82 -6.83
CA MET A 15 -6.23 5.63 -8.22
C MET A 15 -6.54 4.23 -8.73
N TYR A 16 -6.68 3.25 -7.83
CA TYR A 16 -6.94 1.86 -8.17
C TYR A 16 -7.98 1.29 -7.23
N SER A 17 -8.55 0.14 -7.59
CA SER A 17 -9.48 -0.56 -6.72
C SER A 17 -8.76 -1.02 -5.45
N LYS A 18 -9.53 -1.22 -4.38
CA LYS A 18 -8.95 -1.70 -3.13
C LYS A 18 -8.29 -3.06 -3.29
N GLU A 19 -8.90 -3.94 -4.09
CA GLU A 19 -8.33 -5.27 -4.34
C GLU A 19 -6.97 -5.15 -5.02
N LYS A 20 -6.86 -4.27 -6.01
CA LYS A 20 -5.61 -4.06 -6.72
C LYS A 20 -4.53 -3.55 -5.79
N ILE A 21 -4.87 -2.56 -4.97
CA ILE A 21 -3.89 -1.98 -4.04
C ILE A 21 -3.48 -3.02 -3.01
N GLN A 22 -4.42 -3.84 -2.52
CA GLN A 22 -4.06 -4.88 -1.56
C GLN A 22 -3.07 -5.86 -2.17
N GLN A 23 -3.26 -6.24 -3.43
CA GLN A 23 -2.30 -7.10 -4.12
C GLN A 23 -0.93 -6.44 -4.22
N MET A 24 -0.90 -5.15 -4.56
CA MET A 24 0.36 -4.42 -4.64
C MET A 24 1.08 -4.37 -3.30
N LEU A 25 0.33 -4.13 -2.23
CA LEU A 25 0.90 -4.11 -0.88
C LEU A 25 1.54 -5.45 -0.54
N ASN A 26 0.81 -6.53 -0.84
CA ASN A 26 1.32 -7.88 -0.55
C ASN A 26 2.61 -8.17 -1.31
N VAL A 27 2.64 -7.84 -2.60
CA VAL A 27 3.81 -8.09 -3.43
C VAL A 27 5.01 -7.29 -2.93
N TYR A 28 4.83 -6.00 -2.69
CA TYR A 28 5.94 -5.15 -2.26
C TYR A 28 6.45 -5.55 -0.87
N TYR A 29 5.56 -6.00 -0.01
CA TYR A 29 5.96 -6.49 1.29
C TYR A 29 6.80 -7.77 1.15
N LEU A 30 6.37 -8.68 0.29
CA LEU A 30 7.07 -9.95 0.08
C LEU A 30 8.48 -9.74 -0.49
N VAL A 31 8.63 -8.77 -1.39
CA VAL A 31 9.94 -8.52 -2.00
C VAL A 31 10.82 -7.58 -1.17
N GLY A 32 10.36 -7.19 0.01
CA GLY A 32 11.17 -6.39 0.91
C GLY A 32 11.17 -4.89 0.63
N GLN A 33 10.25 -4.40 -0.18
CA GLN A 33 10.15 -2.97 -0.49
C GLN A 33 9.35 -2.20 0.55
N LEU A 34 8.62 -2.89 1.42
CA LEU A 34 7.88 -2.30 2.52
C LEU A 34 8.30 -2.97 3.82
N THR A 35 8.46 -2.19 4.88
CA THR A 35 8.63 -2.75 6.21
C THR A 35 7.28 -3.25 6.72
N GLU A 36 7.29 -4.06 7.76
CA GLU A 36 6.05 -4.53 8.37
C GLU A 36 5.19 -3.36 8.85
N GLU A 37 5.82 -2.37 9.46
CA GLU A 37 5.11 -1.18 9.93
C GLU A 37 4.45 -0.43 8.79
N GLU A 38 5.19 -0.24 7.70
CA GLU A 38 4.66 0.46 6.52
C GLU A 38 3.49 -0.33 5.92
N TYR A 39 3.65 -1.65 5.82
CA TYR A 39 2.62 -2.51 5.29
C TYR A 39 1.32 -2.40 6.11
N LEU A 40 1.44 -2.51 7.43
CA LEU A 40 0.28 -2.45 8.31
C LEU A 40 -0.39 -1.08 8.27
N GLU A 41 0.41 -0.02 8.20
CA GLU A 41 -0.14 1.33 8.08
C GLU A 41 -0.94 1.49 6.80
N LEU A 42 -0.40 1.01 5.68
CA LEU A 42 -1.08 1.15 4.40
C LEU A 42 -2.34 0.29 4.32
N VAL A 43 -2.31 -0.91 4.91
CA VAL A 43 -3.50 -1.76 5.00
C VAL A 43 -4.60 -1.05 5.79
N ASP A 44 -4.24 -0.44 6.91
CA ASP A 44 -5.20 0.29 7.72
C ASP A 44 -5.78 1.48 6.96
N LEU A 45 -4.91 2.23 6.28
CA LEU A 45 -5.35 3.37 5.48
C LEU A 45 -6.30 2.94 4.36
N LEU A 46 -5.99 1.83 3.72
CA LEU A 46 -6.83 1.27 2.66
C LEU A 46 -8.21 0.90 3.19
N ALA A 47 -8.26 0.33 4.39
CA ALA A 47 -9.53 -0.06 5.01
C ALA A 47 -10.40 1.15 5.35
N GLN A 48 -9.77 2.30 5.57
CA GLN A 48 -10.50 3.53 5.91
C GLN A 48 -10.99 4.30 4.70
N SER A 49 -10.53 3.98 3.53
CA SER A 49 -10.84 4.76 2.32
C SER A 49 -12.08 4.29 1.57
#